data_ef36a4ed96ceec986f0fdd567e0cd8fd
#
_entry.id   ef36a4ed96ceec986f0fdd567e0cd8fd
#
_cell.length_a   1.000
_cell.length_b   1.000
_cell.length_c   1.000
_cell.angle_alpha   90.00
_cell.angle_beta   90.00
_cell.angle_gamma   90.00
#
_symmetry.space_group_name_H-M   'P 1'
#
loop_
_entity.id
_entity.type
_entity.pdbx_description
1 polymer ?
#
loop_
_entity_poly.entity_id
_entity_poly.type
_entity_poly.pdbx_seq_one_letter_code
_entity_poly.pdbx_strand_id
1 'polypeptide(L)'
;MVKNATLSKKAAAGAASEVVTEAAANANADTVATMGADQAEGLRSMFGEAQARFLCLACALDGDTAVQITMGLAHCFRQQGQRVLYIDEIPMHARQTIKSLSYTVRYDLAQALENDIALEKTVYKAEDNLWFSVALRMARSFKTRRLKPPTLMDRLQKLSLELDIVLHATSEPIDGVMRALSKTSQPIVITAPDDASLIRAIELIREFSQQTDGRPISVVVVGGDTQEQGQSAFDTLSVASKSLLDQPLDLIGWLAATPLSNSTEKSKQPAGLIIPSTLYGKLATMLNHA
;
A
#
# COMPACT_ATOMS: atom_id res chain seq x y z
N MET A 1 42.02 -73.25 -16.02
CA MET A 1 41.29 -72.02 -16.40
C MET A 1 40.06 -71.84 -15.53
N VAL A 2 40.17 -71.68 -14.25
CA VAL A 2 39.03 -71.39 -13.37
C VAL A 2 39.60 -70.65 -12.13
N LYS A 3 39.82 -69.35 -12.20
CA LYS A 3 40.23 -68.51 -11.05
C LYS A 3 39.84 -67.02 -11.09
N ASN A 4 39.08 -66.58 -12.16
CA ASN A 4 38.76 -65.13 -12.27
C ASN A 4 37.27 -64.77 -12.09
N ALA A 5 36.39 -65.71 -11.70
CA ALA A 5 34.97 -65.41 -11.55
C ALA A 5 34.53 -64.96 -10.13
N THR A 6 35.41 -65.17 -9.13
CA THR A 6 35.00 -64.94 -7.72
C THR A 6 35.35 -63.55 -7.19
N LEU A 7 36.26 -62.80 -7.83
CA LEU A 7 36.65 -61.46 -7.39
C LEU A 7 35.69 -60.35 -7.90
N SER A 8 35.03 -60.59 -9.03
CA SER A 8 34.07 -59.62 -9.59
C SER A 8 32.77 -59.51 -8.79
N LYS A 9 32.34 -60.58 -8.14
CA LYS A 9 31.06 -60.58 -7.39
C LYS A 9 31.14 -59.93 -6.02
N LYS A 10 32.34 -59.84 -5.42
CA LYS A 10 32.53 -59.21 -4.11
C LYS A 10 32.67 -57.68 -4.20
N ALA A 11 33.22 -57.15 -5.28
CA ALA A 11 33.32 -55.75 -5.54
C ALA A 11 31.94 -55.11 -5.89
N ALA A 12 31.10 -55.85 -6.62
CA ALA A 12 29.76 -55.38 -6.97
C ALA A 12 28.79 -55.32 -5.77
N ALA A 13 28.93 -56.17 -4.78
CA ALA A 13 28.12 -56.15 -3.57
C ALA A 13 28.50 -55.02 -2.60
N GLY A 14 29.78 -54.64 -2.54
CA GLY A 14 30.22 -53.50 -1.73
C GLY A 14 29.77 -52.14 -2.28
N ALA A 15 29.84 -51.97 -3.61
CA ALA A 15 29.41 -50.74 -4.25
C ALA A 15 27.89 -50.52 -4.20
N ALA A 16 27.09 -51.62 -4.26
CA ALA A 16 25.65 -51.52 -4.14
C ALA A 16 25.19 -51.15 -2.72
N SER A 17 25.92 -51.60 -1.67
CA SER A 17 25.59 -51.26 -0.28
C SER A 17 25.90 -49.78 0.08
N GLU A 18 27.01 -49.23 -0.44
CA GLU A 18 27.35 -47.81 -0.20
C GLU A 18 26.40 -46.87 -0.95
N VAL A 19 26.03 -47.18 -2.18
CA VAL A 19 25.10 -46.33 -2.95
C VAL A 19 23.69 -46.33 -2.35
N VAL A 20 23.23 -47.44 -1.77
CA VAL A 20 21.90 -47.48 -1.12
C VAL A 20 21.90 -46.69 0.20
N THR A 21 23.00 -46.71 0.96
CA THR A 21 23.11 -45.92 2.21
C THR A 21 23.19 -44.42 1.93
N GLU A 22 23.89 -43.99 0.89
CA GLU A 22 24.00 -42.57 0.52
C GLU A 22 22.70 -42.04 -0.07
N ALA A 23 21.99 -42.79 -0.89
CA ALA A 23 20.68 -42.44 -1.40
C ALA A 23 19.59 -42.35 -0.30
N ALA A 24 19.64 -43.24 0.70
CA ALA A 24 18.72 -43.19 1.83
C ALA A 24 19.03 -42.01 2.78
N ALA A 25 20.31 -41.65 2.96
CA ALA A 25 20.69 -40.47 3.76
C ALA A 25 20.28 -39.16 3.09
N ASN A 26 20.46 -39.03 1.78
CA ASN A 26 20.03 -37.85 1.02
C ASN A 26 18.49 -37.74 0.94
N ALA A 27 17.77 -38.82 0.77
CA ALA A 27 16.31 -38.80 0.78
C ALA A 27 15.73 -38.37 2.15
N ASN A 28 16.34 -38.76 3.25
CA ASN A 28 15.95 -38.33 4.58
C ASN A 28 16.33 -36.84 4.84
N ALA A 29 17.45 -36.36 4.33
CA ALA A 29 17.87 -34.99 4.48
C ALA A 29 16.93 -34.01 3.72
N ASP A 30 16.54 -34.38 2.48
CA ASP A 30 15.58 -33.60 1.69
C ASP A 30 14.17 -33.63 2.29
N THR A 31 13.74 -34.75 2.85
CA THR A 31 12.42 -34.85 3.49
C THR A 31 12.35 -34.07 4.79
N VAL A 32 13.41 -34.01 5.58
CA VAL A 32 13.48 -33.22 6.81
C VAL A 32 13.56 -31.72 6.48
N ALA A 33 14.30 -31.35 5.43
CA ALA A 33 14.39 -29.95 4.98
C ALA A 33 13.05 -29.43 4.43
N THR A 34 12.32 -30.24 3.67
CA THR A 34 10.98 -29.89 3.17
C THR A 34 9.93 -29.84 4.27
N MET A 35 9.95 -30.76 5.23
CA MET A 35 9.04 -30.72 6.38
C MET A 35 9.32 -29.50 7.29
N GLY A 36 10.57 -29.07 7.45
CA GLY A 36 10.92 -27.88 8.22
C GLY A 36 10.48 -26.59 7.55
N ALA A 37 10.57 -26.49 6.22
CA ALA A 37 10.09 -25.37 5.45
C ALA A 37 8.56 -25.28 5.48
N ASP A 38 7.86 -26.39 5.36
CA ASP A 38 6.38 -26.46 5.40
C ASP A 38 5.83 -26.13 6.81
N GLN A 39 6.51 -26.56 7.87
CA GLN A 39 6.14 -26.20 9.25
C GLN A 39 6.41 -24.71 9.54
N ALA A 40 7.50 -24.15 9.03
CA ALA A 40 7.79 -22.72 9.16
C ALA A 40 6.78 -21.88 8.38
N GLU A 41 6.35 -22.33 7.20
CA GLU A 41 5.29 -21.72 6.40
C GLU A 41 3.92 -21.81 7.10
N GLY A 42 3.60 -22.97 7.69
CA GLY A 42 2.39 -23.14 8.50
C GLY A 42 2.38 -22.28 9.77
N LEU A 43 3.51 -22.13 10.44
CA LEU A 43 3.64 -21.22 11.59
C LEU A 43 3.54 -19.76 11.16
N ARG A 44 4.19 -19.35 10.08
CA ARG A 44 4.03 -18.00 9.49
C ARG A 44 2.58 -17.71 9.11
N SER A 45 1.87 -18.70 8.54
CA SER A 45 0.44 -18.59 8.24
C SER A 45 -0.44 -18.52 9.50
N MET A 46 -0.07 -19.20 10.58
CA MET A 46 -0.81 -19.16 11.86
C MET A 46 -0.54 -17.91 12.68
N PHE A 47 0.68 -17.38 12.65
CA PHE A 47 1.03 -16.11 13.33
C PHE A 47 0.82 -14.89 12.44
N GLY A 48 0.33 -15.09 11.21
CA GLY A 48 0.07 -14.08 10.21
C GLY A 48 1.27 -13.14 10.09
N GLU A 49 2.13 -13.30 9.09
CA GLU A 49 2.89 -12.15 8.64
C GLU A 49 1.83 -11.08 8.39
N ALA A 50 1.79 -10.05 9.23
CA ALA A 50 0.83 -8.99 9.10
C ALA A 50 1.05 -8.37 7.72
N GLN A 51 0.22 -8.78 6.76
CA GLN A 51 0.32 -8.25 5.39
C GLN A 51 0.12 -6.76 5.48
N ALA A 52 0.99 -5.99 4.81
CA ALA A 52 0.84 -4.56 4.73
C ALA A 52 -0.59 -4.22 4.27
N ARG A 53 -1.24 -3.30 4.98
CA ARG A 53 -2.59 -2.85 4.68
C ARG A 53 -2.53 -1.71 3.67
N PHE A 54 -3.39 -1.75 2.68
CA PHE A 54 -3.39 -0.77 1.60
C PHE A 54 -4.56 0.20 1.74
N LEU A 55 -4.24 1.48 1.90
CA LEU A 55 -5.21 2.57 1.89
C LEU A 55 -5.01 3.39 0.61
N CYS A 56 -6.05 3.50 -0.18
CA CYS A 56 -6.06 4.35 -1.36
C CYS A 56 -6.79 5.65 -1.06
N LEU A 57 -6.06 6.75 -1.06
CA LEU A 57 -6.53 8.09 -0.74
C LEU A 57 -6.79 8.84 -2.05
N ALA A 58 -8.06 9.02 -2.42
CA ALA A 58 -8.45 9.85 -3.55
C ALA A 58 -8.88 11.24 -3.05
N CYS A 59 -8.14 12.27 -3.46
CA CYS A 59 -8.34 13.62 -2.96
C CYS A 59 -9.14 14.48 -3.94
N ALA A 60 -10.30 14.96 -3.49
CA ALA A 60 -11.11 15.96 -4.18
C ALA A 60 -10.72 17.41 -3.83
N LEU A 61 -9.66 17.59 -3.06
CA LEU A 61 -9.14 18.88 -2.60
C LEU A 61 -8.16 19.49 -3.60
N ASP A 62 -7.88 20.79 -3.43
CA ASP A 62 -6.77 21.42 -4.14
C ASP A 62 -5.40 20.86 -3.72
N GLY A 63 -4.38 21.13 -4.57
CA GLY A 63 -3.07 20.50 -4.47
C GLY A 63 -2.39 20.65 -3.11
N ASP A 64 -2.34 21.86 -2.54
CA ASP A 64 -1.60 22.12 -1.31
C ASP A 64 -2.29 21.48 -0.09
N THR A 65 -3.61 21.62 -0.01
CA THR A 65 -4.42 21.04 1.06
C THR A 65 -4.36 19.50 1.00
N ALA A 66 -4.47 18.93 -0.18
CA ALA A 66 -4.40 17.47 -0.36
C ALA A 66 -3.06 16.89 0.09
N VAL A 67 -1.92 17.54 -0.24
CA VAL A 67 -0.59 17.10 0.24
C VAL A 67 -0.50 17.15 1.75
N GLN A 68 -0.98 18.22 2.38
CA GLN A 68 -0.95 18.35 3.84
C GLN A 68 -1.75 17.24 4.52
N ILE A 69 -2.93 16.93 4.00
CA ILE A 69 -3.80 15.88 4.56
C ILE A 69 -3.17 14.50 4.38
N THR A 70 -2.75 14.15 3.17
CA THR A 70 -2.20 12.81 2.88
C THR A 70 -0.87 12.57 3.60
N MET A 71 0.02 13.55 3.62
CA MET A 71 1.26 13.49 4.39
C MET A 71 1.00 13.50 5.90
N GLY A 72 0.01 14.29 6.37
CA GLY A 72 -0.41 14.31 7.77
C GLY A 72 -0.89 12.93 8.23
N LEU A 73 -1.65 12.21 7.39
CA LEU A 73 -2.05 10.82 7.65
C LEU A 73 -0.83 9.88 7.73
N ALA A 74 0.11 10.00 6.80
CA ALA A 74 1.33 9.20 6.83
C ALA A 74 2.14 9.42 8.12
N HIS A 75 2.32 10.68 8.53
CA HIS A 75 2.98 11.01 9.80
C HIS A 75 2.20 10.52 11.03
N CYS A 76 0.87 10.59 11.01
CA CYS A 76 0.04 10.11 12.09
C CYS A 76 0.22 8.60 12.30
N PHE A 77 0.16 7.80 11.25
CA PHE A 77 0.40 6.35 11.33
C PHE A 77 1.82 6.04 11.83
N ARG A 78 2.83 6.77 11.31
CA ARG A 78 4.21 6.63 11.79
C ARG A 78 4.35 6.94 13.29
N GLN A 79 3.72 8.01 13.79
CA GLN A 79 3.73 8.38 15.21
C GLN A 79 3.11 7.31 16.11
N GLN A 80 2.22 6.49 15.57
CA GLN A 80 1.64 5.34 16.25
C GLN A 80 2.52 4.06 16.14
N GLY A 81 3.75 4.21 15.66
CA GLY A 81 4.71 3.12 15.56
C GLY A 81 4.56 2.28 14.29
N GLN A 82 3.67 2.63 13.36
CA GLN A 82 3.48 1.90 12.11
C GLN A 82 4.61 2.21 11.12
N ARG A 83 5.02 1.19 10.36
CA ARG A 83 5.98 1.32 9.25
C ARG A 83 5.19 1.61 7.98
N VAL A 84 5.34 2.83 7.47
CA VAL A 84 4.48 3.41 6.44
C VAL A 84 5.26 3.60 5.15
N LEU A 85 4.74 3.10 4.03
CA LEU A 85 5.14 3.49 2.68
C LEU A 85 4.08 4.44 2.11
N TYR A 86 4.44 5.68 1.83
CA TYR A 86 3.59 6.63 1.13
C TYR A 86 3.93 6.64 -0.36
N ILE A 87 2.96 6.31 -1.21
CA ILE A 87 3.07 6.33 -2.67
C ILE A 87 2.28 7.51 -3.21
N ASP A 88 2.93 8.43 -3.92
CA ASP A 88 2.30 9.61 -4.49
C ASP A 88 2.21 9.49 -6.02
N GLU A 89 0.99 9.44 -6.52
CA GLU A 89 0.68 9.36 -7.95
C GLU A 89 0.25 10.71 -8.54
N ILE A 90 0.00 11.72 -7.71
CA ILE A 90 -0.54 13.01 -8.14
C ILE A 90 0.61 13.94 -8.51
N PRO A 91 0.75 14.40 -9.79
CA PRO A 91 1.94 15.13 -10.25
C PRO A 91 2.26 16.41 -9.46
N MET A 92 1.24 17.17 -9.08
CA MET A 92 1.44 18.39 -8.30
C MET A 92 1.83 18.08 -6.86
N HIS A 93 1.19 17.08 -6.24
CA HIS A 93 1.49 16.61 -4.89
C HIS A 93 2.91 16.09 -4.79
N ALA A 94 3.31 15.17 -5.68
CA ALA A 94 4.63 14.57 -5.66
C ALA A 94 5.74 15.62 -5.70
N ARG A 95 5.59 16.71 -6.45
CA ARG A 95 6.56 17.81 -6.47
C ARG A 95 6.67 18.52 -5.12
N GLN A 96 5.55 18.78 -4.47
CA GLN A 96 5.52 19.41 -3.15
C GLN A 96 6.03 18.48 -2.07
N THR A 97 5.64 17.21 -2.11
CA THR A 97 6.11 16.17 -1.20
C THR A 97 7.63 16.00 -1.29
N ILE A 98 8.17 15.88 -2.50
CA ILE A 98 9.62 15.81 -2.76
C ILE A 98 10.35 17.02 -2.19
N LYS A 99 9.79 18.23 -2.40
CA LYS A 99 10.35 19.48 -1.89
C LYS A 99 10.33 19.53 -0.35
N SER A 100 9.22 19.12 0.27
CA SER A 100 9.09 19.13 1.74
C SER A 100 10.03 18.14 2.40
N LEU A 101 10.25 16.97 1.78
CA LEU A 101 11.16 15.95 2.26
C LEU A 101 12.63 16.21 1.91
N SER A 102 12.93 17.28 1.15
CA SER A 102 14.28 17.64 0.68
C SER A 102 14.98 16.50 -0.09
N TYR A 103 14.23 15.69 -0.81
CA TYR A 103 14.76 14.56 -1.58
C TYR A 103 14.94 14.87 -3.06
N THR A 104 15.88 14.15 -3.69
CA THR A 104 15.99 14.07 -5.15
C THR A 104 15.50 12.70 -5.61
N VAL A 105 14.29 12.66 -6.13
CA VAL A 105 13.70 11.44 -6.69
C VAL A 105 14.26 11.20 -8.10
N ARG A 106 14.94 10.07 -8.31
CA ARG A 106 15.52 9.69 -9.61
C ARG A 106 14.65 8.72 -10.38
N TYR A 107 13.96 7.86 -9.66
CA TYR A 107 13.24 6.72 -10.24
C TYR A 107 11.78 6.70 -9.78
N ASP A 108 10.91 6.39 -10.72
CA ASP A 108 9.48 6.23 -10.53
C ASP A 108 9.15 4.75 -10.29
N LEU A 109 8.15 4.48 -9.46
CA LEU A 109 7.72 3.11 -9.13
C LEU A 109 7.38 2.29 -10.38
N ALA A 110 6.80 2.91 -11.41
CA ALA A 110 6.49 2.24 -12.67
C ALA A 110 7.73 1.61 -13.31
N GLN A 111 8.91 2.25 -13.22
CA GLN A 111 10.15 1.71 -13.78
C GLN A 111 10.58 0.41 -13.09
N ALA A 112 10.39 0.33 -11.76
CA ALA A 112 10.65 -0.92 -11.06
C ALA A 112 9.66 -2.02 -11.48
N LEU A 113 8.39 -1.69 -11.65
CA LEU A 113 7.37 -2.66 -12.05
C LEU A 113 7.53 -3.11 -13.51
N GLU A 114 8.11 -2.27 -14.38
CA GLU A 114 8.50 -2.61 -15.74
C GLU A 114 9.78 -3.49 -15.81
N ASN A 115 10.40 -3.79 -14.66
CA ASN A 115 11.69 -4.49 -14.49
C ASN A 115 12.92 -3.72 -15.00
N ASP A 116 12.81 -2.42 -15.21
CA ASP A 116 13.94 -1.61 -15.65
C ASP A 116 14.98 -1.42 -14.53
N ILE A 117 14.49 -1.39 -13.26
CA ILE A 117 15.34 -1.17 -12.08
C ILE A 117 14.85 -1.99 -10.87
N ALA A 118 15.71 -2.15 -9.87
CA ALA A 118 15.33 -2.78 -8.61
C ALA A 118 14.33 -1.89 -7.82
N LEU A 119 13.34 -2.52 -7.16
CA LEU A 119 12.26 -1.82 -6.44
C LEU A 119 12.81 -0.91 -5.31
N GLU A 120 13.86 -1.35 -4.63
CA GLU A 120 14.50 -0.63 -3.54
C GLU A 120 15.03 0.75 -3.99
N LYS A 121 15.33 0.93 -5.28
CA LYS A 121 15.78 2.21 -5.83
C LYS A 121 14.66 3.23 -6.02
N THR A 122 13.40 2.80 -5.96
CA THR A 122 12.22 3.66 -6.08
C THR A 122 11.61 4.02 -4.74
N VAL A 123 12.08 3.41 -3.66
CA VAL A 123 11.61 3.64 -2.29
C VAL A 123 12.65 4.43 -1.53
N TYR A 124 12.28 5.61 -1.07
CA TYR A 124 13.18 6.56 -0.39
C TYR A 124 12.81 6.63 1.08
N LYS A 125 13.79 6.45 1.98
CA LYS A 125 13.56 6.61 3.41
C LYS A 125 13.43 8.10 3.75
N ALA A 126 12.23 8.55 4.06
CA ALA A 126 11.97 9.96 4.43
C ALA A 126 12.36 10.22 5.90
N GLU A 127 11.90 9.35 6.81
CA GLU A 127 12.14 9.41 8.25
C GLU A 127 12.17 7.97 8.80
N ASP A 128 12.42 7.81 10.09
CA ASP A 128 12.27 6.51 10.72
C ASP A 128 10.81 6.05 10.62
N ASN A 129 10.60 4.81 10.18
CA ASN A 129 9.31 4.20 9.90
C ASN A 129 8.46 4.90 8.83
N LEU A 130 9.05 5.80 8.02
CA LEU A 130 8.36 6.43 6.89
C LEU A 130 9.23 6.36 5.64
N TRP A 131 8.69 5.71 4.63
CA TRP A 131 9.24 5.66 3.27
C TRP A 131 8.31 6.35 2.29
N PHE A 132 8.90 6.80 1.20
CA PHE A 132 8.21 7.53 0.15
C PHE A 132 8.56 6.96 -1.23
N SER A 133 7.58 6.93 -2.13
CA SER A 133 7.77 6.58 -3.53
C SER A 133 6.88 7.45 -4.42
N VAL A 134 7.31 7.71 -5.65
CA VAL A 134 6.49 8.38 -6.67
C VAL A 134 6.05 7.40 -7.73
N ALA A 135 4.82 7.56 -8.22
CA ALA A 135 4.20 6.70 -9.21
C ALA A 135 3.56 7.49 -10.38
N LEU A 136 4.17 8.61 -10.78
CA LEU A 136 3.63 9.56 -11.76
C LEU A 136 3.49 8.97 -13.17
N ARG A 137 4.21 7.89 -13.47
CA ARG A 137 4.22 7.23 -14.77
C ARG A 137 3.28 6.02 -14.83
N MET A 138 2.66 5.66 -13.70
CA MET A 138 1.91 4.41 -13.55
C MET A 138 0.76 4.29 -14.53
N ALA A 139 -0.12 5.30 -14.59
CA ALA A 139 -1.25 5.32 -15.52
C ALA A 139 -0.81 5.16 -16.98
N ARG A 140 0.29 5.84 -17.38
CA ARG A 140 0.85 5.70 -18.72
C ARG A 140 1.37 4.29 -18.97
N SER A 141 2.05 3.69 -18.00
CA SER A 141 2.62 2.34 -18.13
C SER A 141 1.53 1.29 -18.29
N PHE A 142 0.39 1.43 -17.62
CA PHE A 142 -0.77 0.57 -17.85
C PHE A 142 -1.41 0.80 -19.22
N LYS A 143 -1.60 2.06 -19.64
CA LYS A 143 -2.16 2.39 -20.98
C LYS A 143 -1.30 1.84 -22.12
N THR A 144 0.02 1.82 -21.96
CA THR A 144 0.94 1.24 -22.95
C THR A 144 1.14 -0.28 -22.84
N ARG A 145 0.39 -0.94 -21.95
CA ARG A 145 0.46 -2.39 -21.69
C ARG A 145 1.84 -2.90 -21.24
N ARG A 146 2.68 -2.04 -20.73
CA ARG A 146 3.98 -2.43 -20.15
C ARG A 146 3.82 -3.13 -18.81
N LEU A 147 2.76 -2.79 -18.09
CA LEU A 147 2.41 -3.40 -16.81
C LEU A 147 1.20 -4.31 -16.95
N LYS A 148 1.24 -5.46 -16.25
CA LYS A 148 0.11 -6.38 -16.06
C LYS A 148 -0.28 -6.37 -14.58
N PRO A 149 -1.57 -6.19 -14.22
CA PRO A 149 -2.03 -6.40 -12.84
C PRO A 149 -2.00 -7.91 -12.48
N PRO A 150 -1.83 -8.30 -11.21
CA PRO A 150 -1.36 -7.56 -10.05
C PRO A 150 0.14 -7.84 -9.82
N THR A 151 1.00 -6.84 -9.87
CA THR A 151 2.43 -7.03 -9.70
C THR A 151 3.03 -6.25 -8.52
N LEU A 152 2.37 -5.19 -8.07
CA LEU A 152 2.92 -4.33 -7.02
C LEU A 152 2.94 -5.04 -5.66
N MET A 153 1.87 -5.73 -5.30
CA MET A 153 1.77 -6.47 -4.03
C MET A 153 2.88 -7.49 -3.87
N ASP A 154 3.03 -8.38 -4.87
CA ASP A 154 4.04 -9.45 -4.84
C ASP A 154 5.46 -8.89 -4.72
N ARG A 155 5.67 -7.67 -5.22
CA ARG A 155 6.97 -7.01 -5.14
C ARG A 155 7.20 -6.28 -3.83
N LEU A 156 6.18 -5.61 -3.29
CA LEU A 156 6.26 -4.95 -2.00
C LEU A 156 6.49 -5.96 -0.87
N GLN A 157 5.91 -7.16 -0.96
CA GLN A 157 6.16 -8.25 -0.01
C GLN A 157 7.61 -8.75 0.00
N LYS A 158 8.32 -8.57 -1.13
CA LYS A 158 9.75 -8.94 -1.25
C LYS A 158 10.70 -7.85 -0.74
N LEU A 159 10.18 -6.66 -0.43
CA LEU A 159 10.97 -5.63 0.24
C LEU A 159 11.27 -6.05 1.68
N SER A 160 12.51 -5.88 2.09
CA SER A 160 12.94 -6.11 3.48
C SER A 160 12.44 -5.05 4.48
N LEU A 161 11.40 -4.27 4.12
CA LEU A 161 10.95 -3.14 4.92
C LEU A 161 9.90 -3.50 5.97
N GLU A 162 9.36 -4.72 5.94
CA GLU A 162 8.30 -5.18 6.87
C GLU A 162 7.22 -4.12 7.07
N LEU A 163 6.62 -3.63 5.98
CA LEU A 163 5.63 -2.54 6.02
C LEU A 163 4.35 -2.97 6.73
N ASP A 164 3.80 -2.07 7.55
CA ASP A 164 2.49 -2.26 8.18
C ASP A 164 1.39 -1.61 7.35
N ILE A 165 1.68 -0.46 6.71
CA ILE A 165 0.72 0.33 5.94
C ILE A 165 1.36 0.82 4.65
N VAL A 166 0.61 0.71 3.55
CA VAL A 166 0.89 1.40 2.30
C VAL A 166 -0.22 2.41 2.05
N LEU A 167 0.13 3.70 2.09
CA LEU A 167 -0.75 4.80 1.74
C LEU A 167 -0.50 5.18 0.29
N HIS A 168 -1.52 5.12 -0.55
CA HIS A 168 -1.45 5.51 -1.95
C HIS A 168 -2.34 6.72 -2.19
N ALA A 169 -1.76 7.87 -2.54
CA ALA A 169 -2.49 9.07 -2.93
C ALA A 169 -2.66 9.13 -4.44
N THR A 170 -3.91 9.26 -4.90
CA THR A 170 -4.26 9.30 -6.32
C THR A 170 -5.32 10.36 -6.63
N SER A 171 -5.33 10.85 -7.87
CA SER A 171 -6.42 11.63 -8.46
C SER A 171 -7.18 10.88 -9.56
N GLU A 172 -6.69 9.71 -9.95
CA GLU A 172 -7.24 8.86 -11.02
C GLU A 172 -7.23 7.38 -10.59
N PRO A 173 -8.16 6.95 -9.70
CA PRO A 173 -8.10 5.62 -9.09
C PRO A 173 -8.09 4.45 -10.07
N ILE A 174 -8.79 4.58 -11.21
CA ILE A 174 -8.95 3.47 -12.17
C ILE A 174 -7.67 3.19 -12.94
N ASP A 175 -6.94 4.22 -13.33
CA ASP A 175 -5.87 4.11 -14.32
C ASP A 175 -4.47 3.94 -13.72
N GLY A 176 -4.35 4.14 -12.41
CA GLY A 176 -3.06 4.23 -11.74
C GLY A 176 -2.64 3.00 -10.92
N VAL A 177 -2.01 3.27 -9.78
CA VAL A 177 -1.49 2.25 -8.84
C VAL A 177 -2.57 1.29 -8.38
N MET A 178 -3.84 1.71 -8.26
CA MET A 178 -4.96 0.84 -7.89
C MET A 178 -5.08 -0.39 -8.80
N ARG A 179 -4.76 -0.28 -10.09
CA ARG A 179 -4.76 -1.44 -10.99
C ARG A 179 -3.68 -2.47 -10.68
N ALA A 180 -2.61 -2.03 -10.01
CA ALA A 180 -1.52 -2.90 -9.57
C ALA A 180 -1.73 -3.45 -8.16
N LEU A 181 -2.68 -2.88 -7.41
CA LEU A 181 -3.12 -3.36 -6.11
C LEU A 181 -4.28 -4.34 -6.29
N SER A 182 -4.31 -5.36 -5.48
CA SER A 182 -5.42 -6.32 -5.49
C SER A 182 -6.70 -5.67 -4.90
N LYS A 183 -7.81 -6.41 -4.96
CA LYS A 183 -9.11 -6.03 -4.36
C LYS A 183 -9.06 -5.75 -2.84
N THR A 184 -7.91 -5.92 -2.20
CA THR A 184 -7.69 -5.70 -0.76
C THR A 184 -7.44 -4.23 -0.39
N SER A 185 -7.28 -3.34 -1.37
CA SER A 185 -7.10 -1.92 -1.10
C SER A 185 -8.40 -1.29 -0.59
N GLN A 186 -8.31 -0.55 0.53
CA GLN A 186 -9.43 0.20 1.11
C GLN A 186 -9.50 1.60 0.47
N PRO A 187 -10.58 1.93 -0.27
CA PRO A 187 -10.75 3.25 -0.85
C PRO A 187 -11.21 4.26 0.19
N ILE A 188 -10.55 5.42 0.20
CA ILE A 188 -10.91 6.57 1.03
C ILE A 188 -10.98 7.79 0.15
N VAL A 189 -12.12 8.47 0.12
CA VAL A 189 -12.29 9.76 -0.56
C VAL A 189 -12.15 10.87 0.46
N ILE A 190 -11.29 11.85 0.15
CA ILE A 190 -11.06 13.04 0.97
C ILE A 190 -11.67 14.23 0.23
N THR A 191 -12.62 14.92 0.85
CA THR A 191 -13.37 16.04 0.27
C THR A 191 -13.50 17.20 1.24
N ALA A 192 -13.95 18.36 0.73
CA ALA A 192 -14.34 19.53 1.54
C ALA A 192 -15.84 19.82 1.39
N PRO A 193 -16.45 20.63 2.28
CA PRO A 193 -17.88 20.95 2.25
C PRO A 193 -18.26 21.98 1.21
N ASP A 194 -17.43 22.26 0.20
CA ASP A 194 -17.75 23.13 -0.92
C ASP A 194 -18.22 22.35 -2.15
N ASP A 195 -19.02 22.99 -2.99
CA ASP A 195 -19.65 22.36 -4.15
C ASP A 195 -18.64 21.74 -5.14
N ALA A 196 -17.52 22.42 -5.39
CA ALA A 196 -16.51 21.94 -6.34
C ALA A 196 -15.85 20.64 -5.84
N SER A 197 -15.49 20.60 -4.55
CA SER A 197 -14.95 19.39 -3.90
C SER A 197 -15.97 18.26 -3.86
N LEU A 198 -17.25 18.54 -3.59
CA LEU A 198 -18.30 17.52 -3.57
C LEU A 198 -18.56 16.94 -4.97
N ILE A 199 -18.59 17.77 -6.02
CA ILE A 199 -18.75 17.30 -7.40
C ILE A 199 -17.58 16.38 -7.77
N ARG A 200 -16.34 16.79 -7.47
CA ARG A 200 -15.18 15.97 -7.73
C ARG A 200 -15.16 14.68 -6.90
N ALA A 201 -15.64 14.72 -5.67
CA ALA A 201 -15.76 13.54 -4.81
C ALA A 201 -16.73 12.50 -5.42
N ILE A 202 -17.85 12.92 -6.00
CA ILE A 202 -18.78 12.02 -6.72
C ILE A 202 -18.10 11.37 -7.94
N GLU A 203 -17.26 12.10 -8.66
CA GLU A 203 -16.48 11.52 -9.77
C GLU A 203 -15.53 10.44 -9.28
N LEU A 204 -14.78 10.70 -8.20
CA LEU A 204 -13.86 9.73 -7.59
C LEU A 204 -14.61 8.50 -7.03
N ILE A 205 -15.77 8.71 -6.39
CA ILE A 205 -16.63 7.62 -5.90
C ILE A 205 -17.11 6.76 -7.07
N ARG A 206 -17.50 7.37 -8.19
CA ARG A 206 -17.89 6.63 -9.41
C ARG A 206 -16.75 5.76 -9.92
N GLU A 207 -15.53 6.28 -9.91
CA GLU A 207 -14.36 5.51 -10.30
C GLU A 207 -14.10 4.34 -9.35
N PHE A 208 -14.15 4.55 -8.05
CA PHE A 208 -13.99 3.48 -7.06
C PHE A 208 -15.10 2.43 -7.12
N SER A 209 -16.35 2.84 -7.33
CA SER A 209 -17.50 1.92 -7.38
C SER A 209 -17.34 0.80 -8.41
N GLN A 210 -16.58 1.07 -9.49
CA GLN A 210 -16.27 0.07 -10.52
C GLN A 210 -15.28 -1.02 -10.03
N GLN A 211 -14.64 -0.82 -8.87
CA GLN A 211 -13.59 -1.71 -8.35
C GLN A 211 -13.93 -2.29 -6.97
N THR A 212 -14.93 -1.75 -6.29
CA THR A 212 -15.23 -2.11 -4.90
C THR A 212 -16.21 -3.27 -4.77
N ASP A 213 -16.80 -3.75 -5.88
CA ASP A 213 -17.83 -4.80 -5.86
C ASP A 213 -18.96 -4.49 -4.85
N GLY A 214 -19.39 -3.21 -4.73
CA GLY A 214 -20.44 -2.75 -3.82
C GLY A 214 -20.03 -2.60 -2.36
N ARG A 215 -18.76 -2.79 -2.01
CA ARG A 215 -18.26 -2.50 -0.65
C ARG A 215 -18.34 -1.00 -0.36
N PRO A 216 -18.61 -0.58 0.89
CA PRO A 216 -18.66 0.83 1.25
C PRO A 216 -17.34 1.55 0.91
N ILE A 217 -17.47 2.77 0.41
CA ILE A 217 -16.34 3.68 0.20
C ILE A 217 -16.29 4.62 1.41
N SER A 218 -15.13 4.72 2.00
CA SER A 218 -14.92 5.56 3.18
C SER A 218 -14.70 7.01 2.79
N VAL A 219 -15.23 7.94 3.59
CA VAL A 219 -15.13 9.39 3.34
C VAL A 219 -14.55 10.11 4.54
N VAL A 220 -13.63 11.02 4.28
CA VAL A 220 -13.13 12.01 5.24
C VAL A 220 -13.52 13.39 4.70
N VAL A 221 -14.23 14.17 5.51
CA VAL A 221 -14.53 15.57 5.18
C VAL A 221 -13.54 16.49 5.88
N VAL A 222 -12.95 17.42 5.13
CA VAL A 222 -11.92 18.35 5.60
C VAL A 222 -12.39 19.77 5.39
N GLY A 223 -12.27 20.61 6.43
CA GLY A 223 -12.70 22.02 6.32
C GLY A 223 -14.13 22.24 6.81
N GLY A 224 -14.60 23.46 6.56
CA GLY A 224 -15.80 24.00 7.20
C GLY A 224 -15.51 24.50 8.60
N ASP A 225 -16.45 25.32 9.13
CA ASP A 225 -16.29 25.98 10.42
C ASP A 225 -16.72 25.07 11.57
N THR A 226 -17.62 24.11 11.30
CA THR A 226 -18.20 23.24 12.31
C THR A 226 -18.31 21.78 11.85
N GLN A 227 -18.40 20.87 12.81
CA GLN A 227 -18.63 19.46 12.51
C GLN A 227 -19.98 19.22 11.83
N GLU A 228 -20.98 20.03 12.11
CA GLU A 228 -22.31 19.94 11.49
C GLU A 228 -22.24 20.24 9.98
N GLN A 229 -21.40 21.19 9.57
CA GLN A 229 -21.14 21.46 8.14
C GLN A 229 -20.47 20.25 7.48
N GLY A 230 -19.50 19.64 8.14
CA GLY A 230 -18.87 18.41 7.67
C GLY A 230 -19.86 17.24 7.53
N GLN A 231 -20.76 17.08 8.51
CA GLN A 231 -21.81 16.06 8.46
C GLN A 231 -22.82 16.34 7.33
N SER A 232 -23.25 17.58 7.18
CA SER A 232 -24.17 17.97 6.08
C SER A 232 -23.56 17.73 4.69
N ALA A 233 -22.28 18.00 4.52
CA ALA A 233 -21.56 17.70 3.30
C ALA A 233 -21.51 16.18 3.02
N PHE A 234 -21.25 15.38 4.03
CA PHE A 234 -21.28 13.93 3.91
C PHE A 234 -22.69 13.41 3.58
N ASP A 235 -23.74 13.92 4.23
CA ASP A 235 -25.13 13.53 3.98
C ASP A 235 -25.51 13.83 2.52
N THR A 236 -25.15 15.00 2.01
CA THR A 236 -25.33 15.38 0.60
C THR A 236 -24.63 14.42 -0.34
N LEU A 237 -23.37 14.09 -0.05
CA LEU A 237 -22.58 13.17 -0.86
C LEU A 237 -23.15 11.74 -0.80
N SER A 238 -23.61 11.30 0.37
CA SER A 238 -24.21 9.97 0.58
C SER A 238 -25.50 9.80 -0.18
N VAL A 239 -26.38 10.81 -0.16
CA VAL A 239 -27.63 10.82 -0.95
C VAL A 239 -27.33 10.78 -2.44
N ALA A 240 -26.40 11.62 -2.92
CA ALA A 240 -26.00 11.65 -4.32
C ALA A 240 -25.37 10.31 -4.77
N SER A 241 -24.48 9.75 -3.98
CA SER A 241 -23.83 8.47 -4.25
C SER A 241 -24.85 7.32 -4.31
N LYS A 242 -25.77 7.26 -3.35
CA LYS A 242 -26.81 6.24 -3.32
C LYS A 242 -27.77 6.35 -4.51
N SER A 243 -28.19 7.57 -4.85
CA SER A 243 -29.17 7.78 -5.94
C SER A 243 -28.57 7.61 -7.34
N LEU A 244 -27.31 8.01 -7.56
CA LEU A 244 -26.69 8.00 -8.88
C LEU A 244 -25.88 6.73 -9.17
N LEU A 245 -25.33 6.08 -8.14
CA LEU A 245 -24.35 5.02 -8.28
C LEU A 245 -24.72 3.74 -7.53
N ASP A 246 -25.78 3.77 -6.71
CA ASP A 246 -26.15 2.71 -5.73
C ASP A 246 -24.98 2.31 -4.81
N GLN A 247 -24.04 3.22 -4.57
CA GLN A 247 -22.82 2.99 -3.82
C GLN A 247 -22.98 3.47 -2.36
N PRO A 248 -22.85 2.61 -1.36
CA PRO A 248 -22.86 3.02 0.05
C PRO A 248 -21.56 3.74 0.42
N LEU A 249 -21.69 4.73 1.32
CA LEU A 249 -20.56 5.49 1.87
C LEU A 249 -20.53 5.35 3.39
N ASP A 250 -19.30 5.34 3.96
CA ASP A 250 -19.04 5.36 5.39
C ASP A 250 -18.26 6.61 5.78
N LEU A 251 -18.82 7.43 6.68
CA LEU A 251 -18.11 8.58 7.23
C LEU A 251 -17.06 8.14 8.27
N ILE A 252 -15.78 8.26 7.92
CA ILE A 252 -14.68 8.05 8.88
C ILE A 252 -14.66 9.20 9.88
N GLY A 253 -14.75 10.44 9.40
CA GLY A 253 -14.75 11.60 10.27
C GLY A 253 -14.62 12.93 9.55
N TRP A 254 -14.61 13.99 10.36
CA TRP A 254 -14.41 15.35 9.93
C TRP A 254 -13.10 15.90 10.54
N LEU A 255 -12.38 16.68 9.74
CA LEU A 255 -11.17 17.41 10.12
C LEU A 255 -11.42 18.90 9.96
N ALA A 256 -11.28 19.67 11.03
CA ALA A 256 -11.31 21.12 10.92
C ALA A 256 -10.18 21.61 9.98
N ALA A 257 -10.46 22.59 9.14
CA ALA A 257 -9.41 23.30 8.44
C ALA A 257 -8.58 24.05 9.48
N THR A 258 -7.37 23.58 9.74
CA THR A 258 -6.43 24.37 10.54
C THR A 258 -5.93 25.47 9.63
N PRO A 259 -6.21 26.78 9.94
CA PRO A 259 -5.65 27.85 9.14
C PRO A 259 -4.13 27.68 9.12
N LEU A 260 -3.55 27.71 7.93
CA LEU A 260 -2.10 27.80 7.76
C LEU A 260 -1.65 29.03 8.55
N SER A 261 -1.14 28.83 9.76
CA SER A 261 -0.47 29.90 10.47
C SER A 261 0.72 30.29 9.60
N ASN A 262 0.67 31.49 9.03
CA ASN A 262 1.80 32.18 8.40
C ASN A 262 2.88 32.49 9.46
N SER A 263 3.24 31.47 10.25
CA SER A 263 4.35 31.59 11.19
C SER A 263 5.62 31.54 10.34
N THR A 264 6.19 32.71 10.15
CA THR A 264 7.54 32.98 9.61
C THR A 264 8.66 32.36 10.47
N GLU A 265 8.32 31.52 11.42
CA GLU A 265 9.29 30.77 12.19
C GLU A 265 9.74 29.54 11.41
N LYS A 266 11.02 29.52 11.08
CA LYS A 266 11.78 28.42 10.50
C LYS A 266 11.83 27.21 11.45
N SER A 267 10.69 26.67 11.87
CA SER A 267 10.66 25.36 12.50
C SER A 267 10.83 24.31 11.40
N LYS A 268 11.84 23.47 11.50
CA LYS A 268 12.18 22.39 10.58
C LYS A 268 11.16 21.23 10.62
N GLN A 269 10.03 21.39 11.27
CA GLN A 269 8.93 20.43 11.24
C GLN A 269 7.82 20.99 10.34
N PRO A 270 7.33 20.21 9.34
CA PRO A 270 6.11 20.58 8.66
C PRO A 270 5.04 20.79 9.74
N ALA A 271 4.30 21.89 9.65
CA ALA A 271 3.20 22.18 10.55
C ALA A 271 2.28 20.95 10.56
N GLY A 272 2.37 20.15 11.62
CA GLY A 272 1.72 18.85 11.67
C GLY A 272 0.22 19.06 11.70
N LEU A 273 -0.48 18.53 10.70
CA LEU A 273 -1.92 18.37 10.79
C LEU A 273 -2.20 17.53 12.04
N ILE A 274 -2.89 18.10 13.01
CA ILE A 274 -3.31 17.35 14.19
C ILE A 274 -4.54 16.53 13.78
N ILE A 275 -4.31 15.26 13.47
CA ILE A 275 -5.40 14.33 13.23
C ILE A 275 -6.01 13.95 14.58
N PRO A 276 -7.31 14.18 14.79
CA PRO A 276 -7.96 13.80 16.03
C PRO A 276 -7.81 12.30 16.30
N SER A 277 -7.55 11.93 17.55
CA SER A 277 -7.41 10.51 17.95
C SER A 277 -8.64 9.67 17.59
N THR A 278 -9.82 10.28 17.53
CA THR A 278 -11.07 9.65 17.10
C THR A 278 -11.05 9.24 15.62
N LEU A 279 -10.50 10.10 14.74
CA LEU A 279 -10.35 9.76 13.32
C LEU A 279 -9.33 8.65 13.13
N TYR A 280 -8.20 8.76 13.84
CA TYR A 280 -7.19 7.69 13.83
C TYR A 280 -7.78 6.37 14.33
N GLY A 281 -8.53 6.39 15.43
CA GLY A 281 -9.19 5.20 15.97
C GLY A 281 -10.12 4.53 14.95
N LYS A 282 -10.92 5.30 14.21
CA LYS A 282 -11.77 4.76 13.14
C LYS A 282 -10.96 4.19 11.98
N LEU A 283 -9.91 4.89 11.54
CA LEU A 283 -9.00 4.38 10.51
C LEU A 283 -8.32 3.07 10.95
N ALA A 284 -7.85 3.00 12.19
CA ALA A 284 -7.25 1.80 12.76
C ALA A 284 -8.26 0.65 12.86
N THR A 285 -9.51 0.94 13.24
CA THR A 285 -10.59 -0.07 13.29
C THR A 285 -10.90 -0.62 11.91
N MET A 286 -11.03 0.25 10.90
CA MET A 286 -11.22 -0.18 9.52
C MET A 286 -10.10 -1.11 9.04
N LEU A 287 -8.86 -0.79 9.40
CA LEU A 287 -7.70 -1.60 9.06
C LEU A 287 -7.72 -2.98 9.73
N ASN A 288 -8.40 -3.15 10.85
CA ASN A 288 -8.47 -4.43 11.54
C ASN A 288 -9.59 -5.35 11.03
N HIS A 289 -10.50 -4.82 10.21
CA HIS A 289 -11.65 -5.55 9.65
C HIS A 289 -11.53 -5.81 8.13
N ALA A 290 -10.46 -5.34 7.49
CA ALA A 290 -10.14 -5.57 6.09
C ALA A 290 -9.18 -6.75 5.92
#